data_26206b0a4e63400d2d4f3c70c7bf3b4b
#
_entry.id   26206b0a4e63400d2d4f3c70c7bf3b4b
#
_cell.length_a   1.000
_cell.length_b   1.000
_cell.length_c   1.000
_cell.angle_alpha   90.00
_cell.angle_beta   90.00
_cell.angle_gamma   90.00
#
_symmetry.space_group_name_H-M   'P 1'
#
loop_
_entity.id
_entity.type
_entity.pdbx_description
1 polymer ?
#
loop_
_entity_poly.entity_id
_entity_poly.type
_entity_poly.pdbx_seq_one_letter_code
_entity_poly.pdbx_strand_id
1 'polypeptide(L)'
;MKESFNFILNDRPEILKGSLIISAFNLVLSACVMIGLPIIITQKMGFQLETANRLYGYIEGAMGAGSLTGGIIGGIFAKKIKIKNCSLLLIICSLSILPIALVLSFNLPVITSYVIIMISSFIMMMLATLFSIQLMSCLQMLTPNKLLGKVISCVMCISMCATPVGQAFYGMIFQKFSNIPQTVFFGALSIGVIIGICTIKLFRNLEETMHTNYSEI
;
A
#
# COMPACT_ATOMS: atom_id res chain seq x y z
N MET A 1 -24.46 -10.05 -9.25
CA MET A 1 -23.81 -8.73 -9.14
C MET A 1 -24.65 -7.71 -8.37
N LYS A 2 -25.93 -7.48 -8.71
CA LYS A 2 -26.80 -6.54 -7.96
C LYS A 2 -26.92 -6.87 -6.46
N GLU A 3 -27.08 -8.14 -6.09
CA GLU A 3 -27.15 -8.57 -4.69
C GLU A 3 -25.88 -8.27 -3.90
N SER A 4 -24.70 -8.52 -4.48
CA SER A 4 -23.43 -8.26 -3.81
C SER A 4 -23.15 -6.77 -3.66
N PHE A 5 -23.55 -5.98 -4.64
CA PHE A 5 -23.45 -4.52 -4.57
C PHE A 5 -24.39 -3.95 -3.51
N ASN A 6 -25.61 -4.48 -3.43
CA ASN A 6 -26.59 -4.10 -2.41
C ASN A 6 -26.13 -4.51 -1.01
N PHE A 7 -25.54 -5.70 -0.87
CA PHE A 7 -24.94 -6.18 0.37
C PHE A 7 -23.79 -5.28 0.85
N ILE A 8 -22.88 -4.89 -0.05
CA ILE A 8 -21.75 -4.02 0.28
C ILE A 8 -22.23 -2.62 0.66
N LEU A 9 -23.27 -2.09 0.00
CA LEU A 9 -23.73 -0.72 0.23
C LEU A 9 -24.64 -0.58 1.45
N ASN A 10 -25.57 -1.53 1.64
CA ASN A 10 -26.66 -1.40 2.60
C ASN A 10 -26.49 -2.30 3.83
N ASP A 11 -26.07 -3.56 3.64
CA ASP A 11 -26.03 -4.52 4.75
C ASP A 11 -24.70 -4.45 5.52
N ARG A 12 -23.59 -4.21 4.83
CA ARG A 12 -22.24 -4.18 5.44
C ARG A 12 -21.37 -3.03 4.86
N PRO A 13 -21.66 -1.78 5.21
CA PRO A 13 -20.90 -0.61 4.74
C PRO A 13 -19.43 -0.64 5.18
N GLU A 14 -19.06 -1.47 6.16
CA GLU A 14 -17.69 -1.70 6.59
C GLU A 14 -16.84 -2.30 5.48
N ILE A 15 -17.40 -3.17 4.64
CA ILE A 15 -16.71 -3.78 3.51
C ILE A 15 -16.38 -2.71 2.46
N LEU A 16 -17.33 -1.81 2.20
CA LEU A 16 -17.07 -0.67 1.31
C LEU A 16 -15.95 0.23 1.84
N LYS A 17 -16.01 0.59 3.12
CA LYS A 17 -14.97 1.40 3.76
C LYS A 17 -13.60 0.73 3.68
N GLY A 18 -13.52 -0.59 3.94
CA GLY A 18 -12.29 -1.36 3.82
C GLY A 18 -11.75 -1.37 2.38
N SER A 19 -12.62 -1.58 1.37
CA SER A 19 -12.20 -1.54 -0.03
C SER A 19 -11.70 -0.17 -0.47
N LEU A 20 -12.33 0.91 0.01
CA LEU A 20 -11.87 2.28 -0.26
C LEU A 20 -10.51 2.58 0.38
N ILE A 21 -10.20 2.01 1.55
CA ILE A 21 -8.89 2.16 2.18
C ILE A 21 -7.81 1.46 1.34
N ILE A 22 -8.06 0.23 0.86
CA ILE A 22 -7.12 -0.46 -0.04
C ILE A 22 -6.93 0.36 -1.31
N SER A 23 -8.00 0.90 -1.88
CA SER A 23 -7.95 1.74 -3.08
C SER A 23 -7.15 3.01 -2.85
N ALA A 24 -7.36 3.69 -1.72
CA ALA A 24 -6.60 4.89 -1.35
C ALA A 24 -5.11 4.57 -1.14
N PHE A 25 -4.80 3.43 -0.51
CA PHE A 25 -3.43 2.94 -0.38
C PHE A 25 -2.77 2.71 -1.74
N ASN A 26 -3.45 2.01 -2.64
CA ASN A 26 -2.95 1.74 -3.99
C ASN A 26 -2.76 3.02 -4.80
N LEU A 27 -3.71 3.94 -4.72
CA LEU A 27 -3.69 5.21 -5.44
C LEU A 27 -2.55 6.11 -4.94
N VAL A 28 -2.32 6.19 -3.62
CA VAL A 28 -1.39 7.15 -3.02
C VAL A 28 0.02 6.56 -2.91
N LEU A 29 0.18 5.42 -2.25
CA LEU A 29 1.51 4.88 -1.92
C LEU A 29 2.05 3.99 -3.03
N SER A 30 1.27 2.98 -3.46
CA SER A 30 1.74 2.04 -4.49
C SER A 30 2.01 2.73 -5.82
N ALA A 31 1.10 3.58 -6.28
CA ALA A 31 1.26 4.29 -7.54
C ALA A 31 2.42 5.30 -7.52
N CYS A 32 2.63 6.01 -6.38
CA CYS A 32 3.78 6.90 -6.22
C CYS A 32 5.11 6.18 -6.39
N VAL A 33 5.26 5.02 -5.75
CA VAL A 33 6.50 4.24 -5.81
C VAL A 33 6.69 3.60 -7.17
N MET A 34 5.65 3.03 -7.77
CA MET A 34 5.72 2.40 -9.10
C MET A 34 6.12 3.37 -10.21
N ILE A 35 5.74 4.64 -10.12
CA ILE A 35 6.13 5.68 -11.09
C ILE A 35 7.41 6.40 -10.66
N GLY A 36 7.56 6.67 -9.38
CA GLY A 36 8.69 7.46 -8.86
C GLY A 36 10.02 6.75 -8.91
N LEU A 37 10.08 5.45 -8.55
CA LEU A 37 11.35 4.72 -8.51
C LEU A 37 12.05 4.62 -9.87
N PRO A 38 11.38 4.19 -10.97
CA PRO A 38 12.04 4.17 -12.26
C PRO A 38 12.54 5.56 -12.68
N ILE A 39 11.75 6.61 -12.47
CA ILE A 39 12.16 7.98 -12.81
C ILE A 39 13.43 8.38 -12.05
N ILE A 40 13.51 8.09 -10.74
CA ILE A 40 14.67 8.42 -9.94
C ILE A 40 15.90 7.66 -10.41
N ILE A 41 15.79 6.34 -10.57
CA ILE A 41 16.94 5.49 -10.90
C ILE A 41 17.43 5.76 -12.32
N THR A 42 16.53 5.96 -13.29
CA THR A 42 16.93 6.13 -14.70
C THR A 42 17.27 7.57 -15.07
N GLN A 43 16.72 8.57 -14.38
CA GLN A 43 16.85 9.96 -14.81
C GLN A 43 17.61 10.85 -13.82
N LYS A 44 17.62 10.50 -12.52
CA LYS A 44 18.18 11.38 -11.47
C LYS A 44 19.51 10.90 -10.89
N MET A 45 19.77 9.62 -10.90
CA MET A 45 21.00 9.06 -10.31
C MET A 45 22.23 9.15 -11.22
N GLY A 46 22.09 9.60 -12.47
CA GLY A 46 23.20 9.81 -13.40
C GLY A 46 23.86 8.53 -13.92
N PHE A 47 23.23 7.39 -13.79
CA PHE A 47 23.69 6.13 -14.38
C PHE A 47 23.45 6.11 -15.90
N GLN A 48 24.30 5.38 -16.64
CA GLN A 48 23.99 5.03 -18.02
C GLN A 48 22.69 4.22 -18.08
N LEU A 49 21.89 4.39 -19.11
CA LEU A 49 20.54 3.81 -19.21
C LEU A 49 20.52 2.30 -19.01
N GLU A 50 21.47 1.57 -19.57
CA GLU A 50 21.57 0.12 -19.41
C GLU A 50 21.83 -0.28 -17.94
N THR A 51 22.77 0.41 -17.28
CA THR A 51 23.06 0.21 -15.85
C THR A 51 21.89 0.60 -14.97
N ALA A 52 21.23 1.71 -15.27
CA ALA A 52 20.04 2.18 -14.56
C ALA A 52 18.89 1.16 -14.61
N ASN A 53 18.63 0.59 -15.78
CA ASN A 53 17.60 -0.43 -15.95
C ASN A 53 17.92 -1.72 -15.16
N ARG A 54 19.20 -2.14 -15.13
CA ARG A 54 19.64 -3.29 -14.31
C ARG A 54 19.47 -3.01 -12.81
N LEU A 55 19.87 -1.82 -12.36
CA LEU A 55 19.73 -1.41 -10.96
C LEU A 55 18.26 -1.30 -10.55
N TYR A 56 17.40 -0.78 -11.43
CA TYR A 56 15.97 -0.78 -11.18
C TYR A 56 15.40 -2.21 -11.07
N GLY A 57 15.85 -3.13 -11.92
CA GLY A 57 15.48 -4.55 -11.83
C GLY A 57 15.86 -5.18 -10.48
N TYR A 58 16.99 -4.81 -9.87
CA TYR A 58 17.35 -5.28 -8.53
C TYR A 58 16.43 -4.70 -7.44
N ILE A 59 15.98 -3.44 -7.58
CA ILE A 59 14.97 -2.87 -6.67
C ILE A 59 13.64 -3.60 -6.81
N GLU A 60 13.19 -3.90 -8.02
CA GLU A 60 11.99 -4.72 -8.28
C GLU A 60 12.11 -6.11 -7.64
N GLY A 61 13.30 -6.74 -7.77
CA GLY A 61 13.60 -8.00 -7.09
C GLY A 61 13.55 -7.90 -5.57
N ALA A 62 14.08 -6.81 -5.00
CA ALA A 62 14.01 -6.55 -3.56
C ALA A 62 12.57 -6.31 -3.10
N MET A 63 11.75 -5.60 -3.89
CA MET A 63 10.31 -5.43 -3.63
C MET A 63 9.57 -6.76 -3.66
N GLY A 64 9.87 -7.63 -4.63
CA GLY A 64 9.34 -8.99 -4.70
C GLY A 64 9.71 -9.82 -3.47
N ALA A 65 10.97 -9.80 -3.07
CA ALA A 65 11.45 -10.47 -1.86
C ALA A 65 10.77 -9.91 -0.59
N GLY A 66 10.57 -8.59 -0.52
CA GLY A 66 9.80 -7.94 0.55
C GLY A 66 8.36 -8.45 0.61
N SER A 67 7.68 -8.52 -0.54
CA SER A 67 6.32 -9.05 -0.64
C SER A 67 6.23 -10.51 -0.20
N LEU A 68 7.17 -11.37 -0.62
CA LEU A 68 7.23 -12.77 -0.17
C LEU A 68 7.45 -12.87 1.34
N THR A 69 8.38 -12.10 1.88
CA THR A 69 8.65 -12.06 3.34
C THR A 69 7.41 -11.60 4.10
N GLY A 70 6.74 -10.53 3.62
CA GLY A 70 5.49 -10.05 4.17
C GLY A 70 4.37 -11.09 4.13
N GLY A 71 4.29 -11.86 3.02
CA GLY A 71 3.36 -12.96 2.87
C GLY A 71 3.59 -14.10 3.89
N ILE A 72 4.84 -14.51 4.07
CA ILE A 72 5.23 -15.55 5.05
C ILE A 72 4.91 -15.09 6.47
N ILE A 73 5.34 -13.88 6.85
CA ILE A 73 5.06 -13.30 8.17
C ILE A 73 3.54 -13.17 8.38
N GLY A 74 2.83 -12.67 7.37
CA GLY A 74 1.36 -12.54 7.39
C GLY A 74 0.67 -13.87 7.59
N GLY A 75 1.11 -14.93 6.90
CA GLY A 75 0.56 -16.28 7.05
C GLY A 75 0.79 -16.87 8.45
N ILE A 76 2.01 -16.73 8.98
CA ILE A 76 2.38 -17.26 10.31
C ILE A 76 1.67 -16.47 11.44
N PHE A 77 1.63 -15.16 11.32
CA PHE A 77 1.14 -14.26 12.38
C PHE A 77 -0.29 -13.75 12.14
N ALA A 78 -1.00 -14.21 11.10
CA ALA A 78 -2.35 -13.77 10.77
C ALA A 78 -3.31 -13.76 11.95
N LYS A 79 -3.26 -14.80 12.79
CA LYS A 79 -4.10 -14.91 13.99
C LYS A 79 -3.68 -14.01 15.16
N LYS A 80 -2.43 -13.54 15.18
CA LYS A 80 -1.88 -12.71 16.27
C LYS A 80 -1.99 -11.21 15.99
N ILE A 81 -2.02 -10.82 14.73
CA ILE A 81 -2.13 -9.41 14.34
C ILE A 81 -3.61 -9.01 14.41
N LYS A 82 -3.94 -8.19 15.41
CA LYS A 82 -5.31 -7.67 15.59
C LYS A 82 -5.63 -6.65 14.49
N ILE A 83 -6.89 -6.61 14.06
CA ILE A 83 -7.36 -5.73 12.98
C ILE A 83 -7.15 -4.25 13.30
N LYS A 84 -7.27 -3.86 14.57
CA LYS A 84 -6.96 -2.49 15.02
C LYS A 84 -5.53 -2.05 14.69
N ASN A 85 -4.59 -2.99 14.50
CA ASN A 85 -3.21 -2.68 14.16
C ASN A 85 -3.02 -2.41 12.64
N CYS A 86 -4.06 -2.60 11.80
CA CYS A 86 -3.97 -2.31 10.37
C CYS A 86 -3.67 -0.83 10.09
N SER A 87 -4.22 0.08 10.89
CA SER A 87 -3.89 1.51 10.78
C SER A 87 -2.42 1.80 11.10
N LEU A 88 -1.87 1.14 12.13
CA LEU A 88 -0.46 1.26 12.47
C LEU A 88 0.43 0.71 11.34
N LEU A 89 0.08 -0.45 10.76
CA LEU A 89 0.79 -0.99 9.60
C LEU A 89 0.78 -0.02 8.42
N LEU A 90 -0.34 0.65 8.16
CA LEU A 90 -0.47 1.64 7.10
C LEU A 90 0.41 2.87 7.38
N ILE A 91 0.45 3.35 8.61
CA ILE A 91 1.30 4.48 9.02
C ILE A 91 2.78 4.10 8.87
N ILE A 92 3.20 2.93 9.37
CA ILE A 92 4.60 2.49 9.27
C ILE A 92 4.98 2.26 7.81
N CYS A 93 4.08 1.70 6.99
CA CYS A 93 4.28 1.55 5.56
C CYS A 93 4.45 2.91 4.86
N SER A 94 3.66 3.92 5.23
CA SER A 94 3.84 5.28 4.72
C SER A 94 5.18 5.88 5.15
N LEU A 95 5.57 5.69 6.41
CA LEU A 95 6.87 6.15 6.93
C LEU A 95 8.07 5.48 6.26
N SER A 96 7.93 4.28 5.70
CA SER A 96 9.01 3.61 4.97
C SER A 96 9.40 4.34 3.67
N ILE A 97 8.58 5.28 3.18
CA ILE A 97 8.90 6.17 2.05
C ILE A 97 9.81 7.33 2.50
N LEU A 98 9.82 7.67 3.79
CA LEU A 98 10.61 8.80 4.31
C LEU A 98 12.09 8.71 3.93
N PRO A 99 12.81 7.58 4.09
CA PRO A 99 14.21 7.51 3.71
C PRO A 99 14.44 7.80 2.21
N ILE A 100 13.51 7.41 1.33
CA ILE A 100 13.57 7.72 -0.11
C ILE A 100 13.52 9.24 -0.32
N ALA A 101 12.56 9.92 0.32
CA ALA A 101 12.42 11.37 0.23
C ALA A 101 13.62 12.12 0.80
N LEU A 102 14.18 11.64 1.92
CA LEU A 102 15.35 12.23 2.56
C LEU A 102 16.61 12.10 1.70
N VAL A 103 16.86 10.92 1.15
CA VAL A 103 18.02 10.67 0.27
C VAL A 103 17.99 11.59 -0.95
N LEU A 104 16.82 11.85 -1.51
CA LEU A 104 16.66 12.77 -2.63
C LEU A 104 16.83 14.26 -2.24
N SER A 105 16.68 14.57 -0.95
CA SER A 105 16.85 15.95 -0.43
C SER A 105 18.29 16.24 -0.05
N PHE A 106 19.06 15.22 0.33
CA PHE A 106 20.46 15.35 0.70
C PHE A 106 21.36 14.86 -0.45
N ASN A 107 22.42 15.59 -0.76
CA ASN A 107 23.41 15.20 -1.78
C ASN A 107 24.32 14.07 -1.27
N LEU A 108 23.72 12.89 -1.01
CA LEU A 108 24.47 11.71 -0.58
C LEU A 108 25.17 11.03 -1.78
N PRO A 109 26.25 10.25 -1.52
CA PRO A 109 26.85 9.43 -2.57
C PRO A 109 25.79 8.53 -3.25
N VAL A 110 25.87 8.42 -4.57
CA VAL A 110 24.86 7.72 -5.40
C VAL A 110 24.65 6.27 -4.95
N ILE A 111 25.73 5.56 -4.61
CA ILE A 111 25.67 4.16 -4.14
C ILE A 111 24.92 4.07 -2.81
N THR A 112 25.22 4.96 -1.86
CA THR A 112 24.51 5.01 -0.56
C THR A 112 23.03 5.30 -0.75
N SER A 113 22.71 6.25 -1.63
CA SER A 113 21.33 6.59 -1.99
C SER A 113 20.58 5.40 -2.56
N TYR A 114 21.21 4.68 -3.48
CA TYR A 114 20.65 3.48 -4.10
C TYR A 114 20.33 2.38 -3.07
N VAL A 115 21.28 2.09 -2.17
CA VAL A 115 21.11 1.05 -1.13
C VAL A 115 19.97 1.42 -0.17
N ILE A 116 19.88 2.68 0.24
CA ILE A 116 18.79 3.15 1.11
C ILE A 116 17.44 3.01 0.40
N ILE A 117 17.34 3.39 -0.87
CA ILE A 117 16.11 3.24 -1.67
C ILE A 117 15.72 1.77 -1.77
N MET A 118 16.65 0.88 -2.04
CA MET A 118 16.42 -0.56 -2.17
C MET A 118 15.89 -1.16 -0.86
N ILE A 119 16.52 -0.85 0.29
CA ILE A 119 16.08 -1.31 1.61
C ILE A 119 14.70 -0.76 1.96
N SER A 120 14.47 0.54 1.72
CA SER A 120 13.18 1.17 1.98
C SER A 120 12.06 0.55 1.14
N SER A 121 12.33 0.25 -0.13
CA SER A 121 11.36 -0.40 -1.03
C SER A 121 11.04 -1.83 -0.59
N PHE A 122 12.05 -2.59 -0.13
CA PHE A 122 11.85 -3.92 0.47
C PHE A 122 10.92 -3.85 1.69
N ILE A 123 11.23 -2.95 2.65
CA ILE A 123 10.43 -2.78 3.87
C ILE A 123 9.01 -2.34 3.54
N MET A 124 8.86 -1.39 2.62
CA MET A 124 7.56 -0.90 2.18
C MET A 124 6.69 -2.04 1.64
N MET A 125 7.23 -2.87 0.72
CA MET A 125 6.47 -3.97 0.12
C MET A 125 6.16 -5.07 1.12
N MET A 126 7.05 -5.35 2.05
CA MET A 126 6.79 -6.27 3.16
C MET A 126 5.59 -5.81 4.01
N LEU A 127 5.58 -4.54 4.41
CA LEU A 127 4.50 -3.95 5.22
C LEU A 127 3.19 -3.82 4.43
N ALA A 128 3.26 -3.45 3.15
CA ALA A 128 2.12 -3.37 2.25
C ALA A 128 1.42 -4.71 2.09
N THR A 129 2.19 -5.79 1.94
CA THR A 129 1.65 -7.15 1.84
C THR A 129 1.02 -7.60 3.15
N LEU A 130 1.66 -7.34 4.29
CA LEU A 130 1.08 -7.60 5.62
C LEU A 130 -0.25 -6.88 5.81
N PHE A 131 -0.31 -5.59 5.49
CA PHE A 131 -1.53 -4.80 5.55
C PHE A 131 -2.63 -5.38 4.65
N SER A 132 -2.30 -5.71 3.41
CA SER A 132 -3.25 -6.26 2.44
C SER A 132 -3.83 -7.60 2.88
N ILE A 133 -2.99 -8.51 3.40
CA ILE A 133 -3.43 -9.82 3.91
C ILE A 133 -4.38 -9.64 5.10
N GLN A 134 -4.04 -8.79 6.05
CA GLN A 134 -4.86 -8.57 7.24
C GLN A 134 -6.22 -7.96 6.89
N LEU A 135 -6.22 -6.94 6.04
CA LEU A 135 -7.47 -6.29 5.66
C LEU A 135 -8.34 -7.20 4.81
N MET A 136 -7.75 -7.93 3.85
CA MET A 136 -8.49 -8.89 3.03
C MET A 136 -9.08 -10.03 3.87
N SER A 137 -8.33 -10.55 4.84
CA SER A 137 -8.83 -11.56 5.80
C SER A 137 -10.02 -11.03 6.61
N CYS A 138 -9.96 -9.77 7.07
CA CYS A 138 -11.06 -9.12 7.77
C CYS A 138 -12.32 -9.03 6.89
N LEU A 139 -12.18 -8.59 5.65
CA LEU A 139 -13.29 -8.46 4.72
C LEU A 139 -13.92 -9.83 4.38
N GLN A 140 -13.10 -10.88 4.30
CA GLN A 140 -13.57 -12.25 4.10
C GLN A 140 -14.38 -12.74 5.30
N MET A 141 -13.94 -12.47 6.52
CA MET A 141 -14.66 -12.86 7.76
C MET A 141 -16.00 -12.14 7.91
N LEU A 142 -16.13 -10.91 7.41
CA LEU A 142 -17.37 -10.14 7.43
C LEU A 142 -18.36 -10.55 6.34
N THR A 143 -17.94 -11.39 5.40
CA THR A 143 -18.73 -11.76 4.22
C THR A 143 -19.28 -13.18 4.37
N PRO A 144 -20.62 -13.40 4.22
CA PRO A 144 -21.19 -14.74 4.24
C PRO A 144 -20.64 -15.63 3.12
N ASN A 145 -20.45 -16.93 3.38
CA ASN A 145 -19.85 -17.88 2.44
C ASN A 145 -20.52 -17.89 1.05
N LYS A 146 -21.86 -17.69 1.00
CA LYS A 146 -22.64 -17.66 -0.26
C LYS A 146 -22.27 -16.48 -1.17
N LEU A 147 -21.80 -15.37 -0.61
CA LEU A 147 -21.48 -14.14 -1.34
C LEU A 147 -19.96 -13.88 -1.42
N LEU A 148 -19.16 -14.69 -0.73
CA LEU A 148 -17.72 -14.45 -0.53
C LEU A 148 -16.97 -14.17 -1.86
N GLY A 149 -17.12 -15.04 -2.85
CA GLY A 149 -16.43 -14.87 -4.13
C GLY A 149 -16.84 -13.60 -4.86
N LYS A 150 -18.14 -13.26 -4.86
CA LYS A 150 -18.65 -12.07 -5.55
C LYS A 150 -18.23 -10.78 -4.86
N VAL A 151 -18.27 -10.74 -3.52
CA VAL A 151 -17.85 -9.56 -2.72
C VAL A 151 -16.36 -9.32 -2.85
N ILE A 152 -15.54 -10.35 -2.69
CA ILE A 152 -14.09 -10.24 -2.83
C ILE A 152 -13.67 -9.79 -4.24
N SER A 153 -14.33 -10.32 -5.28
CA SER A 153 -14.09 -9.87 -6.66
C SER A 153 -14.42 -8.39 -6.86
N CYS A 154 -15.52 -7.89 -6.25
CA CYS A 154 -15.85 -6.47 -6.29
C CYS A 154 -14.79 -5.63 -5.55
N VAL A 155 -14.37 -6.05 -4.36
CA VAL A 155 -13.31 -5.37 -3.58
C VAL A 155 -12.00 -5.31 -4.38
N MET A 156 -11.57 -6.43 -4.97
CA MET A 156 -10.37 -6.48 -5.81
C MET A 156 -10.49 -5.57 -7.04
N CYS A 157 -11.63 -5.58 -7.71
CA CYS A 157 -11.87 -4.72 -8.88
C CYS A 157 -11.72 -3.23 -8.52
N ILE A 158 -12.41 -2.79 -7.45
CA ILE A 158 -12.32 -1.40 -6.98
C ILE A 158 -10.89 -1.03 -6.61
N SER A 159 -10.18 -1.92 -5.91
CA SER A 159 -8.81 -1.68 -5.45
C SER A 159 -7.80 -1.64 -6.60
N MET A 160 -7.96 -2.50 -7.61
CA MET A 160 -7.08 -2.55 -8.78
C MET A 160 -7.29 -1.37 -9.72
N CYS A 161 -8.54 -0.88 -9.87
CA CYS A 161 -8.83 0.30 -10.68
C CYS A 161 -8.18 1.58 -10.14
N ALA A 162 -7.92 1.64 -8.84
CA ALA A 162 -7.28 2.80 -8.22
C ALA A 162 -5.80 2.96 -8.65
N THR A 163 -5.08 1.86 -8.89
CA THR A 163 -3.66 1.89 -9.25
C THR A 163 -3.37 2.62 -10.58
N PRO A 164 -4.02 2.29 -11.72
CA PRO A 164 -3.81 3.01 -12.97
C PRO A 164 -4.16 4.50 -12.89
N VAL A 165 -5.21 4.84 -12.15
CA VAL A 165 -5.59 6.24 -11.91
C VAL A 165 -4.48 6.97 -11.14
N GLY A 166 -3.98 6.35 -10.07
CA GLY A 166 -2.85 6.88 -9.31
C GLY A 166 -1.58 7.03 -10.17
N GLN A 167 -1.26 6.02 -10.98
CA GLN A 167 -0.09 6.06 -11.87
C GLN A 167 -0.18 7.20 -12.89
N ALA A 168 -1.34 7.41 -13.52
CA ALA A 168 -1.54 8.52 -14.43
C ALA A 168 -1.37 9.87 -13.72
N PHE A 169 -1.92 10.01 -12.52
CA PHE A 169 -1.79 11.21 -11.70
C PHE A 169 -0.34 11.48 -11.29
N TYR A 170 0.36 10.47 -10.77
CA TYR A 170 1.78 10.61 -10.40
C TYR A 170 2.69 10.83 -11.60
N GLY A 171 2.39 10.24 -12.76
CA GLY A 171 3.12 10.53 -14.01
C GLY A 171 3.12 12.02 -14.34
N MET A 172 1.95 12.66 -14.26
CA MET A 172 1.83 14.11 -14.49
C MET A 172 2.53 14.93 -13.38
N ILE A 173 2.41 14.51 -12.12
CA ILE A 173 3.04 15.21 -11.00
C ILE A 173 4.57 15.13 -11.09
N PHE A 174 5.13 13.96 -11.32
CA PHE A 174 6.59 13.80 -11.45
C PHE A 174 7.14 14.57 -12.65
N GLN A 175 6.40 14.67 -13.74
CA GLN A 175 6.78 15.51 -14.89
C GLN A 175 6.81 17.00 -14.49
N LYS A 176 5.79 17.49 -13.79
CA LYS A 176 5.70 18.88 -13.33
C LYS A 176 6.76 19.22 -12.29
N PHE A 177 7.05 18.31 -11.36
CA PHE A 177 8.03 18.47 -10.29
C PHE A 177 9.34 17.73 -10.57
N SER A 178 9.72 17.60 -11.86
CA SER A 178 10.91 16.86 -12.28
C SER A 178 12.20 17.35 -11.58
N ASN A 179 12.31 18.64 -11.26
CA ASN A 179 13.49 19.21 -10.59
C ASN A 179 13.56 18.91 -9.08
N ILE A 180 12.41 18.64 -8.45
CA ILE A 180 12.28 18.43 -6.99
C ILE A 180 11.42 17.19 -6.70
N PRO A 181 11.81 15.98 -7.18
CA PRO A 181 11.01 14.77 -7.04
C PRO A 181 10.77 14.39 -5.57
N GLN A 182 11.65 14.77 -4.64
CA GLN A 182 11.49 14.55 -3.20
C GLN A 182 10.17 15.11 -2.65
N THR A 183 9.69 16.23 -3.18
CA THR A 183 8.42 16.83 -2.72
C THR A 183 7.22 15.94 -3.00
N VAL A 184 7.25 15.16 -4.09
CA VAL A 184 6.20 14.21 -4.44
C VAL A 184 6.15 13.06 -3.42
N PHE A 185 7.32 12.54 -3.02
CA PHE A 185 7.40 11.50 -1.99
C PHE A 185 6.99 12.00 -0.61
N PHE A 186 7.36 13.23 -0.22
CA PHE A 186 6.87 13.85 1.02
C PHE A 186 5.35 14.05 0.98
N GLY A 187 4.80 14.44 -0.16
CA GLY A 187 3.35 14.56 -0.35
C GLY A 187 2.63 13.22 -0.19
N ALA A 188 3.12 12.17 -0.86
CA ALA A 188 2.56 10.82 -0.74
C ALA A 188 2.65 10.28 0.69
N LEU A 189 3.80 10.48 1.37
CA LEU A 189 4.00 10.13 2.77
C LEU A 189 2.97 10.84 3.67
N SER A 190 2.84 12.16 3.53
CA SER A 190 1.90 12.94 4.36
C SER A 190 0.46 12.48 4.18
N ILE A 191 0.03 12.27 2.93
CA ILE A 191 -1.32 11.77 2.62
C ILE A 191 -1.49 10.36 3.19
N GLY A 192 -0.51 9.48 3.03
CA GLY A 192 -0.55 8.11 3.56
C GLY A 192 -0.67 8.07 5.08
N VAL A 193 0.08 8.90 5.80
CA VAL A 193 -0.02 9.04 7.26
C VAL A 193 -1.39 9.57 7.67
N ILE A 194 -1.92 10.59 6.99
CA ILE A 194 -3.26 11.13 7.25
C ILE A 194 -4.31 10.04 7.07
N ILE A 195 -4.27 9.27 5.98
CA ILE A 195 -5.17 8.14 5.75
C ILE A 195 -5.05 7.13 6.90
N GLY A 196 -3.81 6.78 7.31
CA GLY A 196 -3.57 5.87 8.43
C GLY A 196 -4.19 6.35 9.73
N ILE A 197 -4.07 7.64 10.06
CA ILE A 197 -4.66 8.23 11.26
C ILE A 197 -6.20 8.24 11.17
N CYS A 198 -6.76 8.65 10.03
CA CYS A 198 -8.21 8.68 9.82
C CYS A 198 -8.85 7.29 9.93
N THR A 199 -8.10 6.23 9.62
CA THR A 199 -8.60 4.86 9.65
C THR A 199 -8.53 4.20 11.03
N ILE A 200 -7.86 4.80 12.04
CA ILE A 200 -7.71 4.22 13.39
C ILE A 200 -9.07 3.89 14.01
N LYS A 201 -9.99 4.87 14.00
CA LYS A 201 -11.34 4.70 14.56
C LYS A 201 -12.13 3.61 13.82
N LEU A 202 -11.97 3.55 12.51
CA LEU A 202 -12.66 2.58 11.68
C LEU A 202 -12.19 1.16 11.96
N PHE A 203 -10.90 0.91 12.06
CA PHE A 203 -10.36 -0.43 12.36
C PHE A 203 -10.67 -0.89 13.78
N ARG A 204 -10.76 0.04 14.74
CA ARG A 204 -11.22 -0.26 16.09
C ARG A 204 -12.69 -0.72 16.09
N ASN A 205 -13.55 0.01 15.40
CA ASN A 205 -14.97 -0.37 15.30
C ASN A 205 -15.15 -1.71 14.56
N LEU A 206 -14.34 -1.99 13.53
CA LEU A 206 -14.35 -3.28 12.82
C LEU A 206 -13.99 -4.45 13.75
N GLU A 207 -13.00 -4.27 14.63
CA GLU A 207 -12.62 -5.30 15.61
C GLU A 207 -13.76 -5.57 16.61
N GLU A 208 -14.43 -4.52 17.08
CA GLU A 208 -15.59 -4.64 18.00
C GLU A 208 -16.75 -5.39 17.33
N THR A 209 -17.10 -5.06 16.07
CA THR A 209 -18.15 -5.74 15.31
C THR A 209 -17.84 -7.22 15.10
N MET A 210 -16.58 -7.58 14.89
CA MET A 210 -16.18 -8.98 14.75
C MET A 210 -16.30 -9.75 16.06
N HIS A 211 -15.93 -9.15 17.19
CA HIS A 211 -16.07 -9.78 18.50
C HIS A 211 -17.53 -10.06 18.84
N THR A 212 -18.45 -9.17 18.50
CA THR A 212 -19.89 -9.34 18.75
C THR A 212 -20.47 -10.50 17.93
N ASN A 213 -20.11 -10.62 16.64
CA ASN A 213 -20.56 -11.72 15.78
C ASN A 213 -20.03 -13.10 16.20
N TYR A 214 -18.86 -13.17 16.86
CA TYR A 214 -18.31 -14.44 17.38
C TYR A 214 -18.90 -14.85 18.74
N SER A 215 -19.49 -13.94 19.49
CA SER A 215 -20.15 -14.24 20.77
C SER A 215 -21.61 -14.75 20.60
N GLU A 216 -22.17 -14.65 19.42
CA GLU A 216 -23.53 -15.09 19.08
C GLU A 216 -23.58 -16.48 18.40
N ILE A 217 -22.44 -17.13 18.15
CA ILE A 217 -22.31 -18.48 17.59
C ILE A 217 -21.85 -19.46 18.67
#